data_819a5a35f66d5876e7c5d05f46010aaa
#
_entry.id   819a5a35f66d5876e7c5d05f46010aaa
#
_cell.length_a   1.000
_cell.length_b   1.000
_cell.length_c   1.000
_cell.angle_alpha   90.00
_cell.angle_beta   90.00
_cell.angle_gamma   90.00
#
_symmetry.space_group_name_H-M   'P 1'
#
loop_
_entity.id
_entity.type
_entity.pdbx_description
1 polymer ?
#
loop_
_entity_poly.entity_id
_entity_poly.type
_entity_poly.pdbx_seq_one_letter_code
_entity_poly.pdbx_strand_id
1 'polypeptide(L)'
;VAMAEQLAGSEEAFVRQMNETAASLGMLHTHFANCCGLDTEGHLTTARDIALMSRELITKYPQIEDYSTIWMENITHTTAKGSSEFGLSNTNKLIRQYEYATGLKTGSTSGAKFCLSATARKDGVNMIAVVMAEPDSKTRIKDAIAMLNYGFGKCSIYQDEKALEKIVYAEVKHGMQEKAKGETLEGFRYVDTSGSDLSAVEKRYRYRNRLPR
;
A
#
# COMPACT_ATOMS: atom_id res chain seq x y z
N VAL A 1 -18.61 -13.00 -5.49
CA VAL A 1 -20.04 -12.61 -5.41
C VAL A 1 -20.56 -12.80 -3.99
N ALA A 2 -20.56 -14.00 -3.40
CA ALA A 2 -21.17 -14.29 -2.07
C ALA A 2 -20.71 -13.31 -0.95
N MET A 3 -19.43 -12.95 -0.88
CA MET A 3 -18.96 -11.93 0.07
C MET A 3 -19.50 -10.54 -0.22
N ALA A 4 -19.64 -10.18 -1.49
CA ALA A 4 -20.21 -8.90 -1.89
C ALA A 4 -21.70 -8.81 -1.50
N GLU A 5 -22.46 -9.85 -1.73
CA GLU A 5 -23.85 -9.96 -1.31
C GLU A 5 -24.00 -9.88 0.21
N GLN A 6 -23.14 -10.56 0.96
CA GLN A 6 -23.14 -10.53 2.43
C GLN A 6 -22.85 -9.11 2.97
N LEU A 7 -21.96 -8.36 2.33
CA LEU A 7 -21.53 -7.04 2.81
C LEU A 7 -22.46 -5.89 2.38
N ALA A 8 -23.06 -6.00 1.18
CA ALA A 8 -23.81 -4.90 0.57
C ALA A 8 -25.26 -5.26 0.19
N GLY A 9 -25.68 -6.51 0.41
CA GLY A 9 -27.01 -7.02 0.09
C GLY A 9 -27.17 -7.50 -1.36
N SER A 10 -26.34 -7.01 -2.31
CA SER A 10 -26.27 -7.52 -3.68
C SER A 10 -24.92 -7.21 -4.32
N GLU A 11 -24.59 -7.90 -5.42
CA GLU A 11 -23.38 -7.61 -6.18
C GLU A 11 -23.40 -6.20 -6.76
N GLU A 12 -24.51 -5.73 -7.28
CA GLU A 12 -24.64 -4.39 -7.83
C GLU A 12 -24.44 -3.30 -6.75
N ALA A 13 -24.96 -3.52 -5.55
CA ALA A 13 -24.73 -2.60 -4.43
C ALA A 13 -23.25 -2.56 -4.03
N PHE A 14 -22.59 -3.70 -4.01
CA PHE A 14 -21.17 -3.77 -3.72
C PHE A 14 -20.31 -3.11 -4.80
N VAL A 15 -20.62 -3.33 -6.08
CA VAL A 15 -19.93 -2.68 -7.21
C VAL A 15 -20.09 -1.16 -7.17
N ARG A 16 -21.26 -0.65 -6.79
CA ARG A 16 -21.44 0.80 -6.56
C ARG A 16 -20.48 1.30 -5.48
N GLN A 17 -20.39 0.61 -4.34
CA GLN A 17 -19.45 0.96 -3.27
C GLN A 17 -17.98 0.89 -3.72
N MET A 18 -17.61 -0.10 -4.55
CA MET A 18 -16.27 -0.19 -5.15
C MET A 18 -15.97 1.05 -5.99
N ASN A 19 -16.91 1.49 -6.85
CA ASN A 19 -16.73 2.68 -7.69
C ASN A 19 -16.70 3.99 -6.88
N GLU A 20 -17.54 4.12 -5.85
CA GLU A 20 -17.52 5.26 -4.92
C GLU A 20 -16.18 5.34 -4.18
N THR A 21 -15.67 4.20 -3.72
CA THR A 21 -14.35 4.11 -3.07
C THR A 21 -13.25 4.50 -4.05
N ALA A 22 -13.26 3.98 -5.27
CA ALA A 22 -12.30 4.33 -6.31
C ALA A 22 -12.28 5.84 -6.58
N ALA A 23 -13.45 6.45 -6.72
CA ALA A 23 -13.58 7.90 -6.89
C ALA A 23 -13.01 8.68 -5.69
N SER A 24 -13.30 8.25 -4.46
CA SER A 24 -12.78 8.87 -3.23
C SER A 24 -11.26 8.79 -3.10
N LEU A 25 -10.64 7.77 -3.69
CA LEU A 25 -9.19 7.58 -3.73
C LEU A 25 -8.51 8.34 -4.88
N GLY A 26 -9.29 8.99 -5.75
CA GLY A 26 -8.78 9.68 -6.93
C GLY A 26 -8.39 8.75 -8.08
N MET A 27 -8.97 7.56 -8.14
CA MET A 27 -8.80 6.59 -9.23
C MET A 27 -9.67 6.99 -10.44
N LEU A 28 -9.24 8.03 -11.15
CA LEU A 28 -10.05 8.71 -12.17
C LEU A 28 -10.24 7.91 -13.47
N HIS A 29 -9.49 6.84 -13.66
CA HIS A 29 -9.52 5.99 -14.85
C HIS A 29 -9.90 4.53 -14.50
N THR A 30 -10.67 4.37 -13.41
CA THR A 30 -11.12 3.07 -12.94
C THR A 30 -12.63 3.01 -12.93
N HIS A 31 -13.17 1.93 -13.47
CA HIS A 31 -14.58 1.58 -13.38
C HIS A 31 -14.70 0.06 -13.16
N PHE A 32 -15.34 -0.33 -12.08
CA PHE A 32 -15.66 -1.71 -11.77
C PHE A 32 -17.06 -2.05 -12.29
N ALA A 33 -17.15 -3.06 -13.16
CA ALA A 33 -18.43 -3.58 -13.67
C ALA A 33 -18.89 -4.85 -12.93
N ASN A 34 -17.99 -5.51 -12.20
CA ASN A 34 -18.27 -6.67 -11.34
C ASN A 34 -17.31 -6.69 -10.13
N CYS A 35 -17.62 -7.52 -9.14
CA CYS A 35 -16.79 -7.66 -7.94
C CYS A 35 -15.75 -8.78 -8.03
N CYS A 36 -15.74 -9.59 -9.08
CA CYS A 36 -14.91 -10.79 -9.20
C CYS A 36 -13.70 -10.61 -10.15
N GLY A 37 -13.65 -9.54 -10.93
CA GLY A 37 -12.55 -9.23 -11.85
C GLY A 37 -12.57 -10.04 -13.15
N LEU A 38 -13.71 -10.55 -13.56
CA LEU A 38 -13.86 -11.18 -14.87
C LEU A 38 -13.97 -10.12 -15.96
N ASP A 39 -13.47 -10.46 -17.16
CA ASP A 39 -13.53 -9.60 -18.33
C ASP A 39 -14.99 -9.22 -18.63
N THR A 40 -15.28 -7.94 -18.60
CA THR A 40 -16.60 -7.36 -18.84
C THR A 40 -16.42 -6.01 -19.49
N GLU A 41 -17.31 -5.65 -20.40
CA GLU A 41 -17.28 -4.33 -21.05
C GLU A 41 -17.32 -3.21 -19.98
N GLY A 42 -16.43 -2.23 -20.13
CA GLY A 42 -16.31 -1.12 -19.19
C GLY A 42 -15.59 -1.44 -17.89
N HIS A 43 -15.12 -2.68 -17.65
CA HIS A 43 -14.32 -3.03 -16.47
C HIS A 43 -12.85 -2.63 -16.71
N LEU A 44 -12.49 -1.40 -16.34
CA LEU A 44 -11.22 -0.77 -16.72
C LEU A 44 -10.50 -0.19 -15.51
N THR A 45 -9.17 -0.17 -15.58
CA THR A 45 -8.31 0.50 -14.60
C THR A 45 -6.97 0.88 -15.23
N THR A 46 -6.10 1.54 -14.45
CA THR A 46 -4.73 1.86 -14.81
C THR A 46 -3.76 1.40 -13.72
N ALA A 47 -2.48 1.23 -14.09
CA ALA A 47 -1.43 0.89 -13.11
C ALA A 47 -1.33 1.95 -11.99
N ARG A 48 -1.53 3.24 -12.33
CA ARG A 48 -1.55 4.33 -11.34
C ARG A 48 -2.70 4.16 -10.35
N ASP A 49 -3.89 3.89 -10.83
CA ASP A 49 -5.08 3.76 -9.98
C ASP A 49 -4.97 2.54 -9.07
N ILE A 50 -4.47 1.42 -9.58
CA ILE A 50 -4.17 0.23 -8.75
C ILE A 50 -3.10 0.55 -7.70
N ALA A 51 -2.09 1.35 -8.02
CA ALA A 51 -1.09 1.78 -7.03
C ALA A 51 -1.70 2.67 -5.93
N LEU A 52 -2.65 3.56 -6.26
CA LEU A 52 -3.39 4.37 -5.28
C LEU A 52 -4.19 3.49 -4.32
N MET A 53 -4.97 2.54 -4.86
CA MET A 53 -5.73 1.58 -4.07
C MET A 53 -4.82 0.72 -3.18
N SER A 54 -3.74 0.22 -3.73
CA SER A 54 -2.77 -0.60 -2.99
C SER A 54 -2.12 0.18 -1.86
N ARG A 55 -1.76 1.46 -2.08
CA ARG A 55 -1.23 2.34 -1.05
C ARG A 55 -2.23 2.54 0.09
N GLU A 56 -3.48 2.83 -0.25
CA GLU A 56 -4.55 2.97 0.74
C GLU A 56 -4.69 1.72 1.60
N LEU A 57 -4.74 0.56 0.95
CA LEU A 57 -4.90 -0.74 1.61
C LEU A 57 -3.75 -1.01 2.60
N ILE A 58 -2.48 -0.95 2.14
CA ILE A 58 -1.34 -1.28 3.01
C ILE A 58 -1.09 -0.23 4.10
N THR A 59 -1.57 1.01 3.91
CA THR A 59 -1.40 2.09 4.88
C THR A 59 -2.47 2.03 5.97
N LYS A 60 -3.73 1.82 5.60
CA LYS A 60 -4.85 1.80 6.56
C LYS A 60 -5.08 0.43 7.19
N TYR A 61 -4.74 -0.63 6.47
CA TYR A 61 -4.96 -2.01 6.87
C TYR A 61 -3.68 -2.83 6.76
N PRO A 62 -2.63 -2.50 7.53
CA PRO A 62 -1.33 -3.16 7.43
C PRO A 62 -1.41 -4.67 7.69
N GLN A 63 -2.44 -5.15 8.37
CA GLN A 63 -2.72 -6.57 8.62
C GLN A 63 -2.88 -7.38 7.32
N ILE A 64 -3.10 -6.73 6.18
CA ILE A 64 -3.16 -7.43 4.88
C ILE A 64 -1.85 -8.18 4.58
N GLU A 65 -0.74 -7.73 5.13
CA GLU A 65 0.56 -8.37 4.98
C GLU A 65 0.58 -9.78 5.60
N ASP A 66 -0.11 -9.97 6.73
CA ASP A 66 -0.21 -11.26 7.42
C ASP A 66 -0.84 -12.35 6.52
N TYR A 67 -1.72 -11.93 5.60
CA TYR A 67 -2.39 -12.82 4.64
C TYR A 67 -1.69 -12.90 3.29
N SER A 68 -1.24 -11.76 2.77
CA SER A 68 -0.66 -11.68 1.41
C SER A 68 0.70 -12.38 1.29
N THR A 69 1.38 -12.63 2.41
CA THR A 69 2.66 -13.33 2.48
C THR A 69 2.54 -14.83 2.76
N ILE A 70 1.36 -15.34 3.10
CA ILE A 70 1.15 -16.78 3.25
C ILE A 70 1.42 -17.46 1.91
N TRP A 71 2.37 -18.42 1.90
CA TRP A 71 2.69 -19.17 0.69
C TRP A 71 1.79 -20.37 0.49
N MET A 72 1.59 -21.17 1.54
CA MET A 72 0.76 -22.36 1.52
C MET A 72 0.01 -22.47 2.84
N GLU A 73 -1.25 -22.89 2.76
CA GLU A 73 -2.08 -23.16 3.92
C GLU A 73 -3.06 -24.29 3.60
N ASN A 74 -3.31 -25.16 4.57
CA ASN A 74 -4.34 -26.20 4.47
C ASN A 74 -5.61 -25.70 5.13
N ILE A 75 -6.73 -25.84 4.44
CA ILE A 75 -8.06 -25.58 4.98
C ILE A 75 -8.85 -26.87 5.05
N THR A 76 -9.56 -27.06 6.17
CA THR A 76 -10.49 -28.19 6.32
C THR A 76 -11.85 -27.77 5.77
N HIS A 77 -12.29 -28.45 4.71
CA HIS A 77 -13.62 -28.27 4.15
C HIS A 77 -14.54 -29.37 4.69
N THR A 78 -15.54 -28.97 5.47
CA THR A 78 -16.52 -29.87 6.07
C THR A 78 -17.86 -29.75 5.37
N THR A 79 -18.38 -30.90 4.90
CA THR A 79 -19.69 -31.00 4.27
C THR A 79 -20.53 -32.05 5.01
N ALA A 80 -21.80 -32.21 4.64
CA ALA A 80 -22.66 -33.28 5.15
C ALA A 80 -22.13 -34.71 4.83
N LYS A 81 -21.20 -34.84 3.88
CA LYS A 81 -20.57 -36.08 3.45
C LYS A 81 -19.23 -36.37 4.15
N GLY A 82 -18.77 -35.49 5.03
CA GLY A 82 -17.51 -35.61 5.75
C GLY A 82 -16.59 -34.43 5.55
N SER A 83 -15.40 -34.50 6.15
CA SER A 83 -14.36 -33.47 6.08
C SER A 83 -13.22 -33.91 5.18
N SER A 84 -12.68 -32.97 4.43
CA SER A 84 -11.47 -33.12 3.60
C SER A 84 -10.56 -31.94 3.74
N GLU A 85 -9.25 -32.16 3.64
CA GLU A 85 -8.27 -31.09 3.64
C GLU A 85 -7.93 -30.63 2.22
N PHE A 86 -7.84 -29.32 2.02
CA PHE A 86 -7.40 -28.70 0.78
C PHE A 86 -6.15 -27.89 1.03
N GLY A 87 -5.05 -28.23 0.34
CA GLY A 87 -3.85 -27.43 0.29
C GLY A 87 -4.04 -26.24 -0.68
N LEU A 88 -3.97 -25.03 -0.16
CA LEU A 88 -3.97 -23.80 -0.94
C LEU A 88 -2.55 -23.31 -1.12
N SER A 89 -2.21 -22.80 -2.31
CA SER A 89 -0.94 -22.15 -2.58
C SER A 89 -1.16 -20.76 -3.18
N ASN A 90 -0.33 -19.81 -2.75
CA ASN A 90 -0.41 -18.45 -3.24
C ASN A 90 0.03 -18.37 -4.71
N THR A 91 -0.76 -17.71 -5.52
CA THR A 91 -0.43 -17.47 -6.94
C THR A 91 0.63 -16.38 -7.11
N ASN A 92 0.87 -15.57 -6.10
CA ASN A 92 1.89 -14.54 -6.09
C ASN A 92 3.28 -15.12 -5.76
N LYS A 93 3.96 -15.62 -6.78
CA LYS A 93 5.31 -16.19 -6.62
C LYS A 93 6.37 -15.17 -6.22
N LEU A 94 6.06 -13.86 -6.28
CA LEU A 94 6.98 -12.80 -5.83
C LEU A 94 7.41 -13.00 -4.38
N ILE A 95 6.50 -13.41 -3.50
CA ILE A 95 6.77 -13.62 -2.07
C ILE A 95 7.84 -14.68 -1.78
N ARG A 96 8.15 -15.55 -2.76
CA ARG A 96 9.23 -16.54 -2.68
C ARG A 96 10.47 -16.18 -3.47
N GLN A 97 10.37 -15.24 -4.40
CA GLN A 97 11.44 -14.88 -5.33
C GLN A 97 12.10 -13.56 -4.99
N TYR A 98 11.51 -12.78 -4.10
CA TYR A 98 12.02 -11.47 -3.69
C TYR A 98 11.93 -11.31 -2.17
N GLU A 99 13.08 -11.26 -1.52
CA GLU A 99 13.20 -11.28 -0.05
C GLU A 99 12.47 -10.12 0.67
N TYR A 100 12.31 -8.98 -0.02
CA TYR A 100 11.63 -7.80 0.53
C TYR A 100 10.12 -7.78 0.27
N ALA A 101 9.57 -8.80 -0.42
CA ALA A 101 8.17 -8.82 -0.81
C ALA A 101 7.22 -8.90 0.39
N THR A 102 6.22 -8.04 0.40
CA THR A 102 5.12 -8.01 1.39
C THR A 102 3.75 -8.30 0.77
N GLY A 103 3.70 -8.61 -0.53
CA GLY A 103 2.47 -8.98 -1.22
C GLY A 103 2.46 -8.45 -2.66
N LEU A 104 1.33 -8.08 -3.28
CA LEU A 104 -0.01 -7.97 -2.72
C LEU A 104 -0.98 -8.91 -3.46
N LYS A 105 -1.34 -8.58 -4.74
CA LYS A 105 -2.37 -9.30 -5.48
C LYS A 105 -2.02 -9.51 -6.94
N THR A 106 -2.17 -10.77 -7.40
CA THR A 106 -2.09 -11.15 -8.82
C THR A 106 -3.46 -11.18 -9.47
N GLY A 107 -3.51 -10.99 -10.76
CA GLY A 107 -4.68 -11.25 -11.59
C GLY A 107 -4.26 -11.75 -12.96
N SER A 108 -5.10 -12.55 -13.62
CA SER A 108 -4.94 -12.85 -15.04
C SER A 108 -6.29 -13.23 -15.66
N THR A 109 -6.55 -12.68 -16.83
CA THR A 109 -7.67 -13.02 -17.69
C THR A 109 -7.19 -13.04 -19.14
N SER A 110 -8.04 -13.46 -20.05
CA SER A 110 -7.70 -13.44 -21.49
C SER A 110 -7.46 -12.02 -21.99
N GLY A 111 -8.25 -11.05 -21.53
CA GLY A 111 -8.14 -9.66 -21.93
C GLY A 111 -7.03 -8.91 -21.18
N ALA A 112 -7.01 -9.00 -19.85
CA ALA A 112 -6.04 -8.29 -19.02
C ALA A 112 -4.64 -8.92 -19.02
N LYS A 113 -4.49 -10.15 -19.49
CA LYS A 113 -3.26 -10.94 -19.41
C LYS A 113 -2.75 -11.07 -17.95
N PHE A 114 -1.45 -11.07 -17.72
CA PHE A 114 -0.89 -11.26 -16.38
C PHE A 114 -0.60 -9.90 -15.71
N CYS A 115 -1.31 -9.65 -14.60
CA CYS A 115 -1.19 -8.41 -13.82
C CYS A 115 -0.71 -8.71 -12.39
N LEU A 116 -0.02 -7.76 -11.79
CA LEU A 116 0.44 -7.81 -10.40
C LEU A 116 0.51 -6.41 -9.81
N SER A 117 -0.14 -6.23 -8.67
CA SER A 117 0.23 -5.20 -7.72
C SER A 117 1.21 -5.82 -6.73
N ALA A 118 2.48 -5.45 -6.82
CA ALA A 118 3.55 -5.92 -5.95
C ALA A 118 3.82 -4.90 -4.85
N THR A 119 4.01 -5.38 -3.61
CA THR A 119 4.46 -4.57 -2.49
C THR A 119 5.73 -5.16 -1.90
N ALA A 120 6.61 -4.29 -1.44
CA ALA A 120 7.87 -4.68 -0.81
C ALA A 120 8.27 -3.66 0.26
N ARG A 121 9.04 -4.11 1.26
CA ARG A 121 9.62 -3.27 2.31
C ARG A 121 11.10 -3.53 2.42
N LYS A 122 11.89 -2.47 2.29
CA LYS A 122 13.34 -2.52 2.47
C LYS A 122 13.82 -1.27 3.19
N ASP A 123 14.67 -1.44 4.18
CA ASP A 123 15.27 -0.34 4.96
C ASP A 123 14.24 0.67 5.48
N GLY A 124 13.03 0.16 5.80
CA GLY A 124 11.92 0.97 6.31
C GLY A 124 11.17 1.77 5.24
N VAL A 125 11.49 1.63 3.96
CA VAL A 125 10.71 2.15 2.82
C VAL A 125 9.72 1.09 2.36
N ASN A 126 8.43 1.45 2.26
CA ASN A 126 7.44 0.65 1.56
C ASN A 126 7.38 1.08 0.09
N MET A 127 7.44 0.12 -0.81
CA MET A 127 7.41 0.34 -2.25
C MET A 127 6.26 -0.44 -2.89
N ILE A 128 5.63 0.18 -3.88
CA ILE A 128 4.59 -0.46 -4.69
C ILE A 128 5.03 -0.43 -6.15
N ALA A 129 4.94 -1.57 -6.82
CA ALA A 129 5.12 -1.68 -8.26
C ALA A 129 3.89 -2.37 -8.87
N VAL A 130 3.32 -1.76 -9.90
CA VAL A 130 2.17 -2.32 -10.60
C VAL A 130 2.57 -2.62 -12.04
N VAL A 131 2.47 -3.88 -12.42
CA VAL A 131 2.66 -4.35 -13.79
C VAL A 131 1.34 -4.90 -14.34
N MET A 132 1.06 -4.61 -15.58
CA MET A 132 -0.20 -4.97 -16.24
C MET A 132 0.06 -5.49 -17.64
N ALA A 133 -0.84 -6.37 -18.10
CA ALA A 133 -0.81 -6.93 -19.47
C ALA A 133 0.45 -7.67 -19.86
N GLU A 134 1.16 -8.25 -18.89
CA GLU A 134 2.36 -9.04 -19.15
C GLU A 134 2.04 -10.34 -19.90
N PRO A 135 2.96 -10.82 -20.77
CA PRO A 135 2.69 -11.98 -21.61
C PRO A 135 2.57 -13.28 -20.80
N ASP A 136 3.25 -13.36 -19.68
CA ASP A 136 3.26 -14.56 -18.84
C ASP A 136 3.59 -14.26 -17.36
N SER A 137 3.41 -15.27 -16.51
CA SER A 137 3.62 -15.14 -15.07
C SER A 137 5.09 -14.92 -14.67
N LYS A 138 6.08 -15.35 -15.48
CA LYS A 138 7.52 -15.17 -15.16
C LYS A 138 7.92 -13.73 -15.46
N THR A 139 7.51 -13.21 -16.61
CA THR A 139 7.78 -11.83 -17.03
C THR A 139 7.16 -10.87 -16.01
N ARG A 140 5.91 -11.08 -15.62
CA ARG A 140 5.24 -10.29 -14.58
C ARG A 140 6.05 -10.17 -13.29
N ILE A 141 6.62 -11.26 -12.80
CA ILE A 141 7.44 -11.25 -11.57
C ILE A 141 8.78 -10.55 -11.81
N LYS A 142 9.45 -10.86 -12.91
CA LYS A 142 10.74 -10.26 -13.28
C LYS A 142 10.64 -8.74 -13.36
N ASP A 143 9.62 -8.24 -14.03
CA ASP A 143 9.45 -6.80 -14.25
C ASP A 143 9.03 -6.09 -12.97
N ALA A 144 8.18 -6.71 -12.13
CA ALA A 144 7.88 -6.20 -10.80
C ALA A 144 9.14 -6.08 -9.92
N ILE A 145 10.02 -7.10 -9.91
CA ILE A 145 11.29 -7.06 -9.17
C ILE A 145 12.20 -5.95 -9.70
N ALA A 146 12.31 -5.80 -11.03
CA ALA A 146 13.13 -4.76 -11.65
C ALA A 146 12.64 -3.36 -11.24
N MET A 147 11.32 -3.13 -11.26
CA MET A 147 10.72 -1.86 -10.83
C MET A 147 10.94 -1.58 -9.35
N LEU A 148 10.76 -2.58 -8.48
CA LEU A 148 11.01 -2.45 -7.05
C LEU A 148 12.48 -2.12 -6.75
N ASN A 149 13.42 -2.83 -7.38
CA ASN A 149 14.86 -2.57 -7.24
C ASN A 149 15.23 -1.17 -7.75
N TYR A 150 14.68 -0.75 -8.89
CA TYR A 150 14.87 0.61 -9.39
C TYR A 150 14.37 1.66 -8.39
N GLY A 151 13.16 1.46 -7.84
CA GLY A 151 12.59 2.36 -6.84
C GLY A 151 13.45 2.45 -5.58
N PHE A 152 13.84 1.31 -5.00
CA PHE A 152 14.72 1.30 -3.82
C PHE A 152 16.09 1.92 -4.09
N GLY A 153 16.64 1.74 -5.31
CA GLY A 153 17.90 2.37 -5.70
C GLY A 153 17.81 3.89 -5.91
N LYS A 154 16.61 4.45 -5.97
CA LYS A 154 16.37 5.90 -6.11
C LYS A 154 15.89 6.56 -4.82
N CYS A 155 15.58 5.79 -3.77
CA CYS A 155 15.08 6.30 -2.52
C CYS A 155 16.17 6.23 -1.45
N SER A 156 16.30 7.30 -0.66
CA SER A 156 17.05 7.33 0.60
C SER A 156 16.15 7.82 1.73
N ILE A 157 16.45 7.39 2.96
CA ILE A 157 15.72 7.85 4.13
C ILE A 157 16.55 8.92 4.83
N TYR A 158 15.96 10.09 5.00
CA TYR A 158 16.43 11.03 5.96
C TYR A 158 15.76 10.77 7.31
N GLN A 159 16.57 10.57 8.34
CA GLN A 159 16.11 10.43 9.73
C GLN A 159 16.88 11.41 10.60
N ASP A 160 16.17 12.28 11.29
CA ASP A 160 16.73 13.20 12.25
C ASP A 160 16.68 12.61 13.66
N GLU A 161 17.71 11.88 14.04
CA GLU A 161 17.81 11.30 15.38
C GLU A 161 18.00 12.38 16.47
N LYS A 162 18.53 13.56 16.10
CA LYS A 162 18.78 14.66 17.04
C LYS A 162 17.53 15.50 17.35
N ALA A 163 16.46 15.34 16.58
CA ALA A 163 15.20 16.06 16.82
C ALA A 163 14.54 15.68 18.15
N LEU A 164 14.82 14.48 18.65
CA LEU A 164 14.29 13.96 19.93
C LEU A 164 14.96 14.58 21.17
N GLU A 165 16.14 15.16 21.03
CA GLU A 165 16.91 15.68 22.18
C GLU A 165 16.80 17.21 22.38
N LYS A 166 16.23 17.93 21.43
CA LYS A 166 16.17 19.41 21.52
C LYS A 166 14.84 19.90 22.07
N ILE A 167 14.89 20.36 23.32
CA ILE A 167 13.90 21.31 23.85
C ILE A 167 14.09 22.63 23.08
N VAL A 168 13.09 23.03 22.33
CA VAL A 168 13.10 24.28 21.58
C VAL A 168 12.27 25.30 22.32
N TYR A 169 12.84 26.48 22.57
CA TYR A 169 12.11 27.59 23.17
C TYR A 169 11.65 28.55 22.06
N ALA A 170 10.35 28.81 22.01
CA ALA A 170 9.76 29.81 21.13
C ALA A 170 9.47 31.10 21.90
N GLU A 171 9.78 32.25 21.33
CA GLU A 171 9.37 33.54 21.90
C GLU A 171 7.86 33.69 21.82
N VAL A 172 7.27 34.11 22.93
CA VAL A 172 5.82 34.32 23.04
C VAL A 172 5.55 35.82 23.02
N LYS A 173 4.89 36.31 21.96
CA LYS A 173 4.42 37.69 21.90
C LYS A 173 3.09 37.82 22.64
N HIS A 174 3.01 38.78 23.55
CA HIS A 174 1.79 39.09 24.34
C HIS A 174 1.31 37.98 25.29
N GLY A 175 2.21 37.08 25.74
CA GLY A 175 1.92 36.05 26.75
C GLY A 175 2.44 36.42 28.13
N MET A 176 1.99 35.67 29.17
CA MET A 176 2.47 35.82 30.55
C MET A 176 3.91 35.31 30.74
N GLN A 177 4.46 34.58 29.78
CA GLN A 177 5.84 34.11 29.75
C GLN A 177 6.48 34.55 28.43
N GLU A 178 7.74 34.97 28.49
CA GLU A 178 8.50 35.39 27.32
C GLU A 178 8.88 34.24 26.39
N LYS A 179 8.97 33.02 26.92
CA LYS A 179 9.36 31.83 26.16
C LYS A 179 8.45 30.66 26.52
N ALA A 180 7.96 29.98 25.49
CA ALA A 180 7.26 28.71 25.62
C ALA A 180 8.19 27.55 25.26
N LYS A 181 8.18 26.49 26.09
CA LYS A 181 8.89 25.26 25.84
C LYS A 181 8.09 24.42 24.83
N GLY A 182 8.70 24.12 23.70
CA GLY A 182 8.16 23.18 22.70
C GLY A 182 8.88 21.84 22.80
N GLU A 183 8.13 20.78 22.78
CA GLU A 183 8.66 19.40 22.66
C GLU A 183 8.30 18.85 21.30
N THR A 184 9.27 18.20 20.63
CA THR A 184 8.98 17.39 19.45
C THR A 184 8.62 16.00 19.94
N LEU A 185 7.39 15.56 19.66
CA LEU A 185 6.90 14.26 20.11
C LEU A 185 7.45 13.08 19.31
N GLU A 186 7.95 13.32 18.10
CA GLU A 186 8.46 12.29 17.20
C GLU A 186 9.66 12.80 16.40
N GLY A 187 10.61 11.88 16.09
CA GLY A 187 11.71 12.15 15.19
C GLY A 187 11.21 12.43 13.78
N PHE A 188 11.84 13.37 13.09
CA PHE A 188 11.48 13.69 11.71
C PHE A 188 12.11 12.67 10.75
N ARG A 189 11.27 12.06 9.93
CA ARG A 189 11.69 11.07 8.94
C ARG A 189 10.95 11.33 7.62
N TYR A 190 11.67 11.31 6.50
CA TYR A 190 11.06 11.31 5.17
C TYR A 190 11.88 10.50 4.16
N VAL A 191 11.22 10.10 3.08
CA VAL A 191 11.86 9.43 1.95
C VAL A 191 12.28 10.48 0.93
N ASP A 192 13.58 10.59 0.68
CA ASP A 192 14.11 11.42 -0.41
C ASP A 192 14.24 10.61 -1.70
N THR A 193 13.76 11.18 -2.79
CA THR A 193 13.85 10.62 -4.15
C THR A 193 14.65 11.50 -5.10
N SER A 194 15.18 12.62 -4.62
CA SER A 194 15.90 13.60 -5.43
C SER A 194 17.38 13.27 -5.60
N GLY A 195 17.91 12.38 -4.75
CA GLY A 195 19.35 12.13 -4.66
C GLY A 195 20.14 13.27 -4.03
N SER A 196 19.48 14.13 -3.24
CA SER A 196 20.09 15.26 -2.54
C SER A 196 21.09 14.79 -1.49
N ASP A 197 22.08 15.65 -1.19
CA ASP A 197 22.94 15.44 -0.02
C ASP A 197 22.14 15.70 1.26
N LEU A 198 21.77 14.63 1.94
CA LEU A 198 20.96 14.69 3.16
C LEU A 198 21.75 15.22 4.37
N SER A 199 23.07 15.37 4.28
CA SER A 199 23.90 16.00 5.33
C SER A 199 23.70 17.52 5.39
N ALA A 200 23.24 18.14 4.31
CA ALA A 200 23.06 19.58 4.15
C ALA A 200 21.60 20.03 4.39
N VAL A 201 20.74 19.20 4.96
CA VAL A 201 19.32 19.55 5.19
C VAL A 201 19.17 20.67 6.21
N GLU A 202 18.68 21.83 5.76
CA GLU A 202 18.32 22.94 6.63
C GLU A 202 16.98 22.70 7.33
N LYS A 203 16.97 22.79 8.66
CA LYS A 203 15.78 22.52 9.47
C LYS A 203 15.07 23.83 9.78
N ARG A 204 13.77 23.90 9.40
CA ARG A 204 12.89 25.02 9.73
C ARG A 204 11.73 24.52 10.59
N TYR A 205 11.60 25.03 11.79
CA TYR A 205 10.56 24.63 12.72
C TYR A 205 9.37 25.61 12.65
N ARG A 206 8.15 25.06 12.56
CA ARG A 206 6.90 25.80 12.69
C ARG A 206 6.18 25.38 13.97
N TYR A 207 5.92 26.33 14.86
CA TYR A 207 5.20 26.09 16.09
C TYR A 207 3.70 26.25 15.87
N ARG A 208 2.90 25.29 16.35
CA ARG A 208 1.45 25.42 16.45
C ARG A 208 1.07 25.43 17.92
N ASN A 209 0.50 26.54 18.41
CA ASN A 209 -0.15 26.55 19.71
C ASN A 209 -1.44 25.68 19.62
N ARG A 210 -1.44 24.55 20.31
CA ARG A 210 -2.68 23.87 20.66
C ARG A 210 -3.05 24.33 22.06
N LEU A 211 -3.91 25.33 22.17
CA LEU A 211 -4.58 25.61 23.42
C LEU A 211 -5.47 24.38 23.76
N PRO A 212 -5.41 23.86 24.98
CA PRO A 212 -6.38 22.86 25.41
C PRO A 212 -7.77 23.48 25.34
N ARG A 213 -8.71 22.76 24.75
CA ARG A 213 -10.14 23.12 24.75
C ARG A 213 -10.72 22.80 26.11
#